data_23ab744fef71b18a17a18272c0279662
#
_entry.id   23ab744fef71b18a17a18272c0279662
#
_cell.length_a   1.000
_cell.length_b   1.000
_cell.length_c   1.000
_cell.angle_alpha   90.00
_cell.angle_beta   90.00
_cell.angle_gamma   90.00
#
_symmetry.space_group_name_H-M   'P 1'
#
loop_
_entity.id
_entity.type
_entity.pdbx_description
1 polymer ?
#
loop_
_entity_poly.entity_id
_entity_poly.type
_entity_poly.pdbx_seq_one_letter_code
_entity_poly.pdbx_strand_id
1 'polypeptide(L)'
;MALPASLAEKFRRSHGVYNQTCGKIEQLALQNYISSGSLERHLRRLRKLNGIKSKCFFDAADKYLPSARITLFEPSLTVLLETDTSKESGELCAAAESRNIKLIPAEKNGAVSLCLSGIPEADIAAALAELRKIFQEDS
;
A
#
# COMPACT_ATOMS: atom_id res chain seq x y z
N MET A 1 13.35 9.10 -19.85
CA MET A 1 12.20 10.02 -19.96
C MET A 1 12.11 10.46 -21.41
N ALA A 2 10.97 10.27 -22.09
CA ALA A 2 10.75 10.73 -23.44
C ALA A 2 9.99 12.07 -23.38
N LEU A 3 10.58 13.13 -23.93
CA LEU A 3 9.98 14.46 -23.99
C LEU A 3 9.65 14.81 -25.44
N PRO A 4 8.53 15.51 -25.71
CA PRO A 4 8.28 16.12 -27.01
C PRO A 4 9.45 17.01 -27.44
N ALA A 5 9.74 17.08 -28.74
CA ALA A 5 10.93 17.77 -29.27
C ALA A 5 11.04 19.25 -28.82
N SER A 6 9.92 19.95 -28.73
CA SER A 6 9.84 21.35 -28.26
C SER A 6 10.22 21.52 -26.78
N LEU A 7 9.90 20.54 -25.96
CA LEU A 7 10.24 20.55 -24.54
C LEU A 7 11.67 20.01 -24.29
N ALA A 8 12.15 19.10 -25.11
CA ALA A 8 13.51 18.57 -25.04
C ALA A 8 14.58 19.65 -25.24
N GLU A 9 14.32 20.61 -26.12
CA GLU A 9 15.24 21.72 -26.35
C GLU A 9 15.25 22.72 -25.20
N LYS A 10 14.10 23.06 -24.62
CA LYS A 10 14.00 23.89 -23.41
C LYS A 10 14.67 23.20 -22.21
N PHE A 11 14.47 21.90 -22.06
CA PHE A 11 15.11 21.13 -20.99
C PHE A 11 16.64 21.11 -21.11
N ARG A 12 17.18 20.93 -22.32
CA ARG A 12 18.64 20.99 -22.55
C ARG A 12 19.23 22.36 -22.24
N ARG A 13 18.52 23.46 -22.52
CA ARG A 13 18.97 24.80 -22.21
C ARG A 13 18.93 25.15 -20.72
N SER A 14 17.95 24.63 -20.00
CA SER A 14 17.78 24.93 -18.57
C SER A 14 18.61 24.00 -17.66
N HIS A 15 18.99 22.81 -18.13
CA HIS A 15 19.67 21.77 -17.34
C HIS A 15 21.01 21.35 -17.94
N GLY A 16 21.86 22.33 -18.28
CA GLY A 16 23.15 22.10 -18.93
C GLY A 16 24.15 21.27 -18.15
N VAL A 17 23.90 21.00 -16.85
CA VAL A 17 24.71 20.13 -15.99
C VAL A 17 23.76 19.28 -15.14
N TYR A 18 23.13 18.29 -15.78
CA TYR A 18 22.37 17.29 -15.02
C TYR A 18 23.32 16.20 -14.57
N ASN A 19 23.72 16.20 -13.32
CA ASN A 19 24.43 15.07 -12.75
C ASN A 19 23.52 13.85 -12.81
N GLN A 20 23.99 12.78 -13.46
CA GLN A 20 23.28 11.50 -13.49
C GLN A 20 23.07 11.04 -12.05
N THR A 21 21.82 10.94 -11.62
CA THR A 21 21.45 10.49 -10.27
C THR A 21 21.68 8.99 -10.07
N CYS A 22 21.92 8.24 -11.16
CA CYS A 22 22.14 6.80 -11.13
C CYS A 22 23.46 6.45 -11.84
N GLY A 23 24.31 5.68 -11.19
CA GLY A 23 25.59 5.25 -11.74
C GLY A 23 25.43 4.35 -12.97
N LYS A 24 26.41 4.35 -13.87
CA LYS A 24 26.39 3.49 -15.08
C LYS A 24 26.23 2.00 -14.74
N ILE A 25 26.84 1.55 -13.65
CA ILE A 25 26.77 0.15 -13.19
C ILE A 25 25.32 -0.21 -12.83
N GLU A 26 24.64 0.67 -12.09
CA GLU A 26 23.24 0.49 -11.70
C GLU A 26 22.30 0.50 -12.92
N GLN A 27 22.55 1.39 -13.88
CA GLN A 27 21.81 1.43 -15.15
C GLN A 27 21.97 0.12 -15.95
N LEU A 28 23.20 -0.41 -16.06
CA LEU A 28 23.48 -1.66 -16.73
C LEU A 28 22.85 -2.86 -15.99
N ALA A 29 22.92 -2.87 -14.65
CA ALA A 29 22.29 -3.90 -13.85
C ALA A 29 20.77 -3.92 -14.04
N LEU A 30 20.14 -2.74 -14.03
CA LEU A 30 18.71 -2.60 -14.27
C LEU A 30 18.33 -3.01 -15.69
N GLN A 31 19.11 -2.59 -16.70
CA GLN A 31 18.90 -3.00 -18.08
C GLN A 31 18.96 -4.53 -18.22
N ASN A 32 19.97 -5.15 -17.62
CA ASN A 32 20.10 -6.63 -17.65
C ASN A 32 18.95 -7.31 -16.90
N TYR A 33 18.53 -6.77 -15.77
CA TYR A 33 17.39 -7.29 -14.99
C TYR A 33 16.07 -7.26 -15.79
N ILE A 34 15.84 -6.19 -16.56
CA ILE A 34 14.67 -6.05 -17.44
C ILE A 34 14.80 -6.97 -18.65
N SER A 35 15.92 -6.90 -19.39
CA SER A 35 16.11 -7.63 -20.65
C SER A 35 16.16 -9.15 -20.48
N SER A 36 16.61 -9.64 -19.33
CA SER A 36 16.59 -11.08 -18.98
C SER A 36 15.21 -11.62 -18.61
N GLY A 37 14.16 -10.77 -18.57
CA GLY A 37 12.82 -11.14 -18.12
C GLY A 37 12.71 -11.37 -16.60
N SER A 38 13.76 -11.04 -15.84
CA SER A 38 13.78 -11.23 -14.38
C SER A 38 12.78 -10.31 -13.68
N LEU A 39 12.65 -9.08 -14.15
CA LEU A 39 11.63 -8.14 -13.66
C LEU A 39 10.21 -8.71 -13.84
N GLU A 40 9.90 -9.24 -15.00
CA GLU A 40 8.56 -9.79 -15.29
C GLU A 40 8.24 -11.00 -14.41
N ARG A 41 9.20 -11.90 -14.21
CA ARG A 41 9.06 -13.03 -13.27
C ARG A 41 8.84 -12.56 -11.85
N HIS A 42 9.56 -11.53 -11.42
CA HIS A 42 9.38 -10.92 -10.09
C HIS A 42 7.99 -10.33 -9.93
N LEU A 43 7.52 -9.55 -10.90
CA LEU A 43 6.17 -8.97 -10.88
C LEU A 43 5.06 -10.02 -10.87
N ARG A 44 5.19 -11.10 -11.64
CA ARG A 44 4.24 -12.22 -11.60
C ARG A 44 4.19 -12.88 -10.22
N ARG A 45 5.36 -13.07 -9.59
CA ARG A 45 5.42 -13.62 -8.23
C ARG A 45 4.76 -12.69 -7.21
N LEU A 46 5.03 -11.38 -7.28
CA LEU A 46 4.39 -10.39 -6.41
C LEU A 46 2.88 -10.38 -6.58
N ARG A 47 2.37 -10.36 -7.81
CA ARG A 47 0.92 -10.40 -8.06
C ARG A 47 0.27 -11.64 -7.44
N LYS A 48 0.92 -12.81 -7.55
CA LYS A 48 0.42 -14.03 -6.92
C LYS A 48 0.37 -13.91 -5.39
N LEU A 49 1.45 -13.45 -4.77
CA LEU A 49 1.50 -13.26 -3.31
C LEU A 49 0.47 -12.22 -2.84
N ASN A 50 0.33 -11.13 -3.57
CA ASN A 50 -0.64 -10.09 -3.26
C ASN A 50 -2.08 -10.63 -3.37
N GLY A 51 -2.38 -11.43 -4.38
CA GLY A 51 -3.68 -12.09 -4.53
C GLY A 51 -4.02 -13.01 -3.36
N ILE A 52 -3.03 -13.78 -2.86
CA ILE A 52 -3.22 -14.62 -1.67
C ILE A 52 -3.51 -13.76 -0.44
N LYS A 53 -2.69 -12.74 -0.19
CA LYS A 53 -2.90 -11.81 0.95
C LYS A 53 -4.25 -11.12 0.90
N SER A 54 -4.67 -10.64 -0.27
CA SER A 54 -5.97 -10.01 -0.43
C SER A 54 -7.11 -10.98 -0.10
N LYS A 55 -7.03 -12.21 -0.59
CA LYS A 55 -8.02 -13.24 -0.29
C LYS A 55 -8.09 -13.52 1.22
N CYS A 56 -6.96 -13.79 1.86
CA CYS A 56 -6.91 -14.01 3.31
C CYS A 56 -7.47 -12.82 4.10
N PHE A 57 -7.21 -11.60 3.62
CA PHE A 57 -7.77 -10.39 4.23
C PHE A 57 -9.29 -10.35 4.13
N PHE A 58 -9.88 -10.56 2.93
CA PHE A 58 -11.34 -10.53 2.76
C PHE A 58 -12.02 -11.65 3.52
N ASP A 59 -11.49 -12.88 3.47
CA ASP A 59 -12.03 -14.01 4.23
C ASP A 59 -12.06 -13.73 5.75
N ALA A 60 -11.03 -13.05 6.26
CA ALA A 60 -10.99 -12.65 7.66
C ALA A 60 -11.86 -11.41 7.95
N ALA A 61 -11.94 -10.46 7.03
CA ALA A 61 -12.73 -9.25 7.19
C ALA A 61 -14.24 -9.55 7.25
N ASP A 62 -14.73 -10.47 6.45
CA ASP A 62 -16.12 -10.93 6.50
C ASP A 62 -16.48 -11.50 7.89
N LYS A 63 -15.52 -12.12 8.57
CA LYS A 63 -15.70 -12.68 9.91
C LYS A 63 -15.62 -11.63 11.02
N TYR A 64 -14.63 -10.74 10.94
CA TYR A 64 -14.31 -9.84 12.05
C TYR A 64 -14.90 -8.43 11.89
N LEU A 65 -15.12 -7.96 10.67
CA LEU A 65 -15.60 -6.62 10.34
C LEU A 65 -16.79 -6.64 9.35
N PRO A 66 -17.87 -7.38 9.64
CA PRO A 66 -18.97 -7.57 8.68
C PRO A 66 -19.73 -6.27 8.34
N SER A 67 -19.68 -5.27 9.20
CA SER A 67 -20.33 -3.96 8.98
C SER A 67 -19.41 -2.91 8.36
N ALA A 68 -18.11 -3.19 8.22
CA ALA A 68 -17.19 -2.25 7.63
C ALA A 68 -17.29 -2.24 6.10
N ARG A 69 -17.29 -1.05 5.51
CA ARG A 69 -17.13 -0.90 4.06
C ARG A 69 -15.64 -0.98 3.71
N ILE A 70 -15.30 -1.90 2.83
CA ILE A 70 -13.90 -2.18 2.49
C ILE A 70 -13.65 -1.85 1.03
N THR A 71 -12.63 -1.02 0.78
CA THR A 71 -12.16 -0.70 -0.57
C THR A 71 -10.67 -1.06 -0.69
N LEU A 72 -10.33 -1.99 -1.60
CA LEU A 72 -8.95 -2.39 -1.87
C LEU A 72 -8.38 -1.59 -3.05
N PHE A 73 -7.22 -0.99 -2.84
CA PHE A 73 -6.39 -0.40 -3.89
C PHE A 73 -5.29 -1.39 -4.28
N GLU A 74 -5.56 -2.20 -5.31
CA GLU A 74 -4.69 -3.31 -5.71
C GLU A 74 -3.23 -2.94 -5.96
N PRO A 75 -2.88 -1.83 -6.64
CA PRO A 75 -1.47 -1.53 -6.91
C PRO A 75 -0.61 -1.37 -5.66
N SER A 76 -1.19 -0.81 -4.58
CA SER A 76 -0.48 -0.54 -3.32
C SER A 76 -0.76 -1.58 -2.24
N LEU A 77 -1.70 -2.52 -2.46
CA LEU A 77 -2.23 -3.38 -1.39
C LEU A 77 -2.70 -2.58 -0.17
N THR A 78 -3.24 -1.39 -0.40
CA THR A 78 -3.80 -0.55 0.64
C THR A 78 -5.30 -0.77 0.68
N VAL A 79 -5.81 -1.00 1.86
CA VAL A 79 -7.24 -1.18 2.12
C VAL A 79 -7.75 0.03 2.86
N LEU A 80 -8.81 0.64 2.36
CA LEU A 80 -9.59 1.63 3.08
C LEU A 80 -10.72 0.90 3.83
N LEU A 81 -10.76 1.09 5.12
CA LEU A 81 -11.80 0.59 6.04
C LEU A 81 -12.65 1.78 6.47
N GLU A 82 -13.93 1.74 6.17
CA GLU A 82 -14.91 2.74 6.62
C GLU A 82 -15.88 2.04 7.59
N THR A 83 -16.01 2.59 8.79
CA THR A 83 -16.89 2.09 9.84
C THR A 83 -17.86 3.17 10.26
N ASP A 84 -19.02 2.81 10.81
CA ASP A 84 -20.04 3.74 11.26
C ASP A 84 -19.73 4.38 12.65
N THR A 85 -18.45 4.39 13.05
CA THR A 85 -18.03 5.03 14.28
C THR A 85 -17.92 6.55 14.12
N SER A 86 -18.24 7.30 15.17
CA SER A 86 -18.09 8.76 15.23
C SER A 86 -16.66 9.20 15.55
N LYS A 87 -15.75 8.27 15.91
CA LYS A 87 -14.36 8.59 16.26
C LYS A 87 -13.61 9.23 15.10
N GLU A 88 -12.76 10.16 15.44
CA GLU A 88 -11.81 10.71 14.46
C GLU A 88 -10.81 9.64 14.00
N SER A 89 -10.44 9.71 12.72
CA SER A 89 -9.47 8.79 12.15
C SER A 89 -8.13 8.77 12.90
N GLY A 90 -7.74 9.91 13.50
CA GLY A 90 -6.55 10.04 14.34
C GLY A 90 -6.63 9.23 15.63
N GLU A 91 -7.77 9.23 16.30
CA GLU A 91 -8.00 8.44 17.51
C GLU A 91 -7.95 6.94 17.22
N LEU A 92 -8.57 6.52 16.12
CA LEU A 92 -8.51 5.13 15.66
C LEU A 92 -7.07 4.68 15.37
N CYS A 93 -6.28 5.56 14.76
CA CYS A 93 -4.86 5.27 14.51
C CYS A 93 -4.06 5.15 15.81
N ALA A 94 -4.27 6.05 16.79
CA ALA A 94 -3.59 5.99 18.08
C ALA A 94 -3.96 4.71 18.86
N ALA A 95 -5.24 4.35 18.88
CA ALA A 95 -5.71 3.11 19.50
C ALA A 95 -5.11 1.86 18.84
N ALA A 96 -4.99 1.85 17.51
CA ALA A 96 -4.38 0.75 16.77
C ALA A 96 -2.86 0.66 17.02
N GLU A 97 -2.17 1.79 17.12
CA GLU A 97 -0.73 1.84 17.38
C GLU A 97 -0.39 1.25 18.76
N SER A 98 -1.23 1.47 19.78
CA SER A 98 -1.08 0.86 21.10
C SER A 98 -1.13 -0.68 21.06
N ARG A 99 -1.70 -1.25 19.99
CA ARG A 99 -1.79 -2.70 19.72
C ARG A 99 -0.84 -3.18 18.61
N ASN A 100 0.20 -2.38 18.30
CA ASN A 100 1.18 -2.64 17.25
C ASN A 100 0.59 -2.75 15.82
N ILE A 101 -0.55 -2.12 15.56
CA ILE A 101 -1.15 -2.05 14.23
C ILE A 101 -0.99 -0.62 13.71
N LYS A 102 -0.25 -0.47 12.62
CA LYS A 102 -0.07 0.84 12.00
C LYS A 102 -1.16 1.10 10.97
N LEU A 103 -2.01 2.08 11.27
CA LEU A 103 -3.01 2.61 10.36
C LEU A 103 -2.59 3.98 9.81
N ILE A 104 -3.19 4.37 8.71
CA ILE A 104 -3.04 5.70 8.12
C ILE A 104 -4.41 6.38 8.22
N PRO A 105 -4.49 7.58 8.81
CA PRO A 105 -5.77 8.28 8.93
C PRO A 105 -6.29 8.67 7.53
N ALA A 106 -7.59 8.54 7.35
CA ALA A 106 -8.29 9.05 6.17
C ALA A 106 -8.93 10.41 6.50
N GLU A 107 -9.31 11.16 5.46
CA GLU A 107 -9.94 12.48 5.63
C GLU A 107 -11.33 12.41 6.28
N LYS A 108 -12.01 11.26 6.15
CA LYS A 108 -13.35 11.04 6.68
C LYS A 108 -13.27 10.37 8.05
N ASN A 109 -14.04 10.86 9.01
CA ASN A 109 -14.19 10.23 10.33
C ASN A 109 -14.70 8.79 10.19
N GLY A 110 -14.24 7.92 11.06
CA GLY A 110 -14.54 6.49 10.98
C GLY A 110 -13.84 5.75 9.84
N ALA A 111 -12.96 6.42 9.09
CA ALA A 111 -12.23 5.80 7.98
C ALA A 111 -10.72 5.76 8.26
N VAL A 112 -10.12 4.62 8.00
CA VAL A 112 -8.67 4.40 8.14
C VAL A 112 -8.14 3.55 7.01
N SER A 113 -6.87 3.71 6.67
CA SER A 113 -6.20 2.91 5.66
C SER A 113 -5.18 1.96 6.28
N LEU A 114 -5.16 0.73 5.79
CA LEU A 114 -4.24 -0.33 6.20
C LEU A 114 -3.43 -0.83 4.98
N CYS A 115 -2.11 -0.87 5.10
CA CYS A 115 -1.26 -1.43 4.05
C CYS A 115 -0.97 -2.92 4.34
N LEU A 116 -1.49 -3.81 3.49
CA LEU A 116 -1.33 -5.26 3.66
C LEU A 116 0.06 -5.76 3.26
N SER A 117 0.84 -5.00 2.49
CA SER A 117 2.13 -5.47 1.97
C SER A 117 3.11 -5.85 3.08
N GLY A 118 3.11 -5.10 4.19
CA GLY A 118 3.99 -5.31 5.34
C GLY A 118 3.50 -6.36 6.35
N ILE A 119 2.26 -6.85 6.24
CA ILE A 119 1.68 -7.79 7.20
C ILE A 119 1.93 -9.23 6.73
N PRO A 120 2.52 -10.11 7.54
CA PRO A 120 2.58 -11.53 7.24
C PRO A 120 1.15 -12.12 7.09
N GLU A 121 0.99 -13.08 6.18
CA GLU A 121 -0.32 -13.70 5.90
C GLU A 121 -0.95 -14.30 7.17
N ALA A 122 -0.13 -14.94 8.00
CA ALA A 122 -0.57 -15.56 9.26
C ALA A 122 -1.12 -14.56 10.29
N ASP A 123 -0.69 -13.29 10.22
CA ASP A 123 -1.02 -12.26 11.20
C ASP A 123 -2.25 -11.43 10.80
N ILE A 124 -2.72 -11.57 9.54
CA ILE A 124 -3.85 -10.78 9.01
C ILE A 124 -5.12 -10.99 9.86
N ALA A 125 -5.45 -12.23 10.17
CA ALA A 125 -6.64 -12.55 10.95
C ALA A 125 -6.56 -12.02 12.39
N ALA A 126 -5.39 -12.10 13.02
CA ALA A 126 -5.16 -11.57 14.35
C ALA A 126 -5.25 -10.02 14.36
N ALA A 127 -4.67 -9.37 13.38
CA ALA A 127 -4.76 -7.92 13.23
C ALA A 127 -6.21 -7.44 13.07
N LEU A 128 -7.01 -8.11 12.26
CA LEU A 128 -8.44 -7.79 12.09
C LEU A 128 -9.26 -8.05 13.35
N ALA A 129 -8.94 -9.09 14.11
CA ALA A 129 -9.58 -9.36 15.39
C ALA A 129 -9.32 -8.23 16.43
N GLU A 130 -8.10 -7.68 16.45
CA GLU A 130 -7.77 -6.52 17.29
C GLU A 130 -8.44 -5.23 16.78
N LEU A 131 -8.49 -5.00 15.47
CA LEU A 131 -9.20 -3.86 14.88
C LEU A 131 -10.70 -3.88 15.22
N ARG A 132 -11.32 -5.07 15.21
CA ARG A 132 -12.71 -5.22 15.65
C ARG A 132 -12.94 -4.66 17.04
N LYS A 133 -12.06 -4.97 18.00
CA LYS A 133 -12.18 -4.49 19.38
C LYS A 133 -12.13 -2.95 19.42
N ILE A 134 -11.20 -2.34 18.67
CA ILE A 134 -11.03 -0.89 18.60
C ILE A 134 -12.30 -0.21 18.05
N PHE A 135 -12.92 -0.80 17.03
CA PHE A 135 -14.14 -0.26 16.42
C PHE A 135 -15.39 -0.51 17.26
N GLN A 136 -15.39 -1.50 18.16
CA GLN A 136 -16.54 -1.88 19.01
C GLN A 136 -16.47 -1.33 20.45
N GLU A 137 -15.33 -0.79 20.90
CA GLU A 137 -15.16 -0.25 22.26
C GLU A 137 -16.02 0.99 22.57
N ASP A 138 -16.98 1.35 21.69
CA ASP A 138 -17.90 2.50 21.87
C ASP A 138 -19.39 2.17 21.65
N SER A 139 -19.78 0.92 21.75
CA SER A 139 -21.22 0.55 21.71
C SER A 139 -21.80 0.37 23.10
#